data_cdc8b64faa8112481318689aa028b8dd
#
_entry.id   cdc8b64faa8112481318689aa028b8dd
#
_cell.length_a   1.000
_cell.length_b   1.000
_cell.length_c   1.000
_cell.angle_alpha   90.00
_cell.angle_beta   90.00
_cell.angle_gamma   90.00
#
_symmetry.space_group_name_H-M   'P 1'
#
loop_
_entity.id
_entity.type
_entity.pdbx_description
1 polymer ?
#
loop_
_entity_poly.entity_id
_entity_poly.type
_entity_poly.pdbx_seq_one_letter_code
_entity_poly.pdbx_strand_id
1 'polypeptide(L)'
;MKTKILTGTHYMLGDHACAEGAIAAGCRFFAGYPITPSTEIAEWIARRLPKFGGVYIQMEDELASMAAIIGASCGGLKSMTATSGPGMSLMMENIGLAVMLEVPCVIVNVQRGAPSTGLPTLVGQGDVMQAKWGSHGDYEIVAYAPNSCQEMFDLTVEAFNTAEKYRIPVIILADEAVGHLREKVVIPDEKEIKIVEREKPDVSPEEYLPYKGDGNLVPKMALAGEGYFVHMTGLTHDERGYPDITGEAHERLVRRLIDKIQKNKEKIIKYEEIETDDAEILLVSYGITARSSLKAVQILRKEGIKAGLFRLITIWPFPYERIEELSRKVSKIIVPEINSGQIKGEVLKAIKSNLPVVGVNKLGGDLITPYEIIEKVKEK
;
A
#
# COMPACT_ATOMS: atom_id res chain seq x y z
N MET A 1 10.15 32.32 9.30
CA MET A 1 9.82 31.83 7.95
C MET A 1 8.96 30.58 8.13
N LYS A 2 7.83 30.45 7.42
CA LYS A 2 7.09 29.16 7.40
C LYS A 2 7.99 28.10 6.74
N THR A 3 8.16 26.98 7.40
CA THR A 3 8.89 25.84 6.84
C THR A 3 8.13 25.34 5.61
N LYS A 4 8.83 25.16 4.48
CA LYS A 4 8.26 24.65 3.23
C LYS A 4 8.68 23.20 3.02
N ILE A 5 7.86 22.43 2.31
CA ILE A 5 8.26 21.13 1.81
C ILE A 5 9.51 21.27 0.93
N LEU A 6 10.25 20.20 0.75
CA LEU A 6 11.28 20.16 -0.28
C LEU A 6 10.62 20.25 -1.66
N THR A 7 11.19 21.07 -2.55
CA THR A 7 10.74 21.19 -3.94
C THR A 7 11.93 21.10 -4.88
N GLY A 8 11.69 20.76 -6.15
CA GLY A 8 12.74 20.64 -7.14
C GLY A 8 13.39 19.25 -7.19
N THR A 9 14.60 19.17 -7.70
CA THR A 9 15.31 17.91 -7.94
C THR A 9 16.26 17.60 -6.79
N HIS A 10 16.13 16.39 -6.24
CA HIS A 10 16.96 15.89 -5.15
C HIS A 10 17.55 14.52 -5.49
N TYR A 11 18.71 14.19 -4.95
CA TYR A 11 19.29 12.85 -4.97
C TYR A 11 19.15 12.27 -3.56
N MET A 12 18.20 11.37 -3.38
CA MET A 12 17.83 10.89 -2.04
C MET A 12 17.48 9.41 -2.03
N LEU A 13 17.48 8.83 -0.82
CA LEU A 13 16.99 7.46 -0.56
C LEU A 13 15.49 7.37 -0.85
N GLY A 14 15.02 6.18 -1.23
CA GLY A 14 13.61 5.87 -1.32
C GLY A 14 12.86 6.12 0.00
N ASP A 15 13.44 5.72 1.12
CA ASP A 15 12.90 5.96 2.46
C ASP A 15 12.77 7.46 2.79
N HIS A 16 13.76 8.27 2.41
CA HIS A 16 13.67 9.72 2.58
C HIS A 16 12.59 10.33 1.66
N ALA A 17 12.43 9.80 0.45
CA ALA A 17 11.40 10.23 -0.48
C ALA A 17 9.99 9.89 0.04
N CYS A 18 9.82 8.71 0.64
CA CYS A 18 8.59 8.33 1.35
C CYS A 18 8.25 9.33 2.47
N ALA A 19 9.23 9.65 3.31
CA ALA A 19 9.06 10.61 4.42
C ALA A 19 8.67 12.02 3.92
N GLU A 20 9.30 12.52 2.84
CA GLU A 20 8.92 13.81 2.24
C GLU A 20 7.53 13.73 1.57
N GLY A 21 7.17 12.60 0.96
CA GLY A 21 5.82 12.36 0.43
C GLY A 21 4.75 12.43 1.53
N ALA A 22 5.03 11.85 2.70
CA ALA A 22 4.13 11.95 3.86
C ALA A 22 3.97 13.40 4.35
N ILE A 23 5.07 14.13 4.49
CA ILE A 23 5.04 15.54 4.90
C ILE A 23 4.27 16.39 3.89
N ALA A 24 4.50 16.15 2.59
CA ALA A 24 3.82 16.83 1.49
C ALA A 24 2.31 16.51 1.45
N ALA A 25 1.92 15.27 1.78
CA ALA A 25 0.52 14.85 1.90
C ALA A 25 -0.21 15.46 3.10
N GLY A 26 0.51 16.16 3.98
CA GLY A 26 -0.06 16.75 5.18
C GLY A 26 0.00 15.85 6.42
N CYS A 27 0.81 14.80 6.43
CA CYS A 27 1.09 14.02 7.64
C CYS A 27 1.61 14.93 8.75
N ARG A 28 1.02 14.81 9.96
CA ARG A 28 1.40 15.58 11.14
C ARG A 28 1.60 14.72 12.38
N PHE A 29 1.43 13.42 12.25
CA PHE A 29 1.71 12.48 13.34
C PHE A 29 2.40 11.22 12.80
N PHE A 30 3.52 10.88 13.40
CA PHE A 30 4.24 9.64 13.15
C PHE A 30 4.55 8.96 14.47
N ALA A 31 4.20 7.69 14.58
CA ALA A 31 4.62 6.83 15.66
C ALA A 31 5.30 5.59 15.07
N GLY A 32 6.44 5.17 15.60
CA GLY A 32 7.14 4.02 15.07
C GLY A 32 8.15 3.44 16.05
N TYR A 33 8.54 2.20 15.78
CA TYR A 33 9.64 1.50 16.42
C TYR A 33 10.76 1.28 15.39
N PRO A 34 12.02 1.54 15.72
CA PRO A 34 13.13 1.40 14.77
C PRO A 34 13.32 -0.05 14.35
N ILE A 35 13.17 -0.32 13.06
CA ILE A 35 13.40 -1.64 12.47
C ILE A 35 13.98 -1.50 11.06
N THR A 36 15.09 -2.18 10.77
CA THR A 36 15.72 -2.22 9.45
C THR A 36 14.85 -3.04 8.48
N PRO A 37 14.58 -2.55 7.24
CA PRO A 37 15.17 -1.39 6.54
C PRO A 37 14.29 -0.14 6.50
N SER A 38 13.36 0.07 7.43
CA SER A 38 12.47 1.24 7.46
C SER A 38 12.93 2.36 8.42
N THR A 39 14.05 2.17 9.10
CA THR A 39 14.56 3.11 10.12
C THR A 39 14.83 4.49 9.53
N GLU A 40 15.28 4.58 8.30
CA GLU A 40 15.63 5.82 7.61
C GLU A 40 14.38 6.69 7.36
N ILE A 41 13.19 6.09 7.20
CA ILE A 41 11.91 6.83 7.17
C ILE A 41 11.69 7.53 8.52
N ALA A 42 11.79 6.78 9.62
CA ALA A 42 11.58 7.30 10.97
C ALA A 42 12.58 8.41 11.32
N GLU A 43 13.87 8.20 11.02
CA GLU A 43 14.92 9.19 11.25
C GLU A 43 14.68 10.48 10.47
N TRP A 44 14.28 10.37 9.19
CA TRP A 44 14.00 11.54 8.37
C TRP A 44 12.78 12.30 8.88
N ILE A 45 11.72 11.59 9.21
CA ILE A 45 10.50 12.15 9.81
C ILE A 45 10.82 12.84 11.14
N ALA A 46 11.62 12.23 12.02
CA ALA A 46 12.01 12.82 13.30
C ALA A 46 12.72 14.19 13.16
N ARG A 47 13.52 14.34 12.11
CA ARG A 47 14.23 15.61 11.81
C ARG A 47 13.34 16.67 11.15
N ARG A 48 12.37 16.23 10.36
CA ARG A 48 11.60 17.10 9.48
C ARG A 48 10.23 17.47 10.04
N LEU A 49 9.46 16.49 10.51
CA LEU A 49 8.06 16.65 10.88
C LEU A 49 7.81 17.72 11.95
N PRO A 50 8.64 17.86 13.02
CA PRO A 50 8.47 18.92 14.02
C PRO A 50 8.54 20.34 13.43
N LYS A 51 9.28 20.53 12.33
CA LYS A 51 9.37 21.83 11.65
C LYS A 51 8.07 22.25 10.97
N PHE A 52 7.14 21.29 10.78
CA PHE A 52 5.80 21.51 10.22
C PHE A 52 4.71 21.50 11.30
N GLY A 53 5.09 21.56 12.58
CA GLY A 53 4.16 21.48 13.71
C GLY A 53 3.61 20.06 13.94
N GLY A 54 4.21 19.04 13.33
CA GLY A 54 3.85 17.65 13.54
C GLY A 54 4.59 17.03 14.73
N VAL A 55 4.14 15.86 15.13
CA VAL A 55 4.62 15.09 16.26
C VAL A 55 5.25 13.78 15.77
N TYR A 56 6.47 13.52 16.22
CA TYR A 56 7.15 12.23 16.08
C TYR A 56 7.28 11.59 17.44
N ILE A 57 6.91 10.32 17.57
CA ILE A 57 7.04 9.54 18.79
C ILE A 57 7.69 8.20 18.46
N GLN A 58 8.76 7.87 19.15
CA GLN A 58 9.28 6.51 19.19
C GLN A 58 8.50 5.73 20.25
N MET A 59 7.89 4.65 19.84
CA MET A 59 7.13 3.75 20.69
C MET A 59 8.00 2.57 21.16
N GLU A 60 7.50 1.82 22.11
CA GLU A 60 8.16 0.61 22.63
C GLU A 60 8.08 -0.60 21.69
N ASP A 61 7.06 -0.62 20.82
CA ASP A 61 6.83 -1.65 19.81
C ASP A 61 5.88 -1.17 18.71
N GLU A 62 5.61 -2.02 17.73
CA GLU A 62 4.74 -1.72 16.60
C GLU A 62 3.25 -1.82 16.96
N LEU A 63 2.84 -2.58 18.00
CA LEU A 63 1.48 -2.58 18.52
C LEU A 63 1.10 -1.19 19.01
N ALA A 64 1.95 -0.61 19.88
CA ALA A 64 1.77 0.74 20.40
C ALA A 64 1.82 1.79 19.27
N SER A 65 2.71 1.61 18.29
CA SER A 65 2.82 2.50 17.13
C SER A 65 1.53 2.54 16.32
N MET A 66 0.94 1.38 16.02
CA MET A 66 -0.30 1.31 15.25
C MET A 66 -1.49 1.89 16.01
N ALA A 67 -1.62 1.59 17.31
CA ALA A 67 -2.65 2.16 18.17
C ALA A 67 -2.55 3.70 18.25
N ALA A 68 -1.32 4.24 18.35
CA ALA A 68 -1.07 5.67 18.41
C ALA A 68 -1.48 6.39 17.11
N ILE A 69 -1.18 5.83 15.92
CA ILE A 69 -1.57 6.47 14.65
C ILE A 69 -3.08 6.41 14.43
N ILE A 70 -3.78 5.35 14.88
CA ILE A 70 -5.24 5.27 14.88
C ILE A 70 -5.82 6.39 15.74
N GLY A 71 -5.35 6.54 16.98
CA GLY A 71 -5.81 7.59 17.89
C GLY A 71 -5.55 9.00 17.35
N ALA A 72 -4.38 9.25 16.79
CA ALA A 72 -4.04 10.54 16.16
C ALA A 72 -4.95 10.86 14.96
N SER A 73 -5.30 9.86 14.17
CA SER A 73 -6.22 10.03 13.05
C SER A 73 -7.65 10.32 13.52
N CYS A 74 -8.12 9.70 14.60
CA CYS A 74 -9.40 10.05 15.23
C CYS A 74 -9.40 11.50 15.74
N GLY A 75 -8.26 12.00 16.19
CA GLY A 75 -8.06 13.42 16.56
C GLY A 75 -7.91 14.37 15.37
N GLY A 76 -7.99 13.88 14.13
CA GLY A 76 -7.98 14.70 12.92
C GLY A 76 -6.63 14.85 12.23
N LEU A 77 -5.58 14.20 12.72
CA LEU A 77 -4.27 14.28 12.09
C LEU A 77 -4.12 13.20 11.02
N LYS A 78 -3.54 13.54 9.88
CA LYS A 78 -3.01 12.54 8.96
C LYS A 78 -1.81 11.88 9.64
N SER A 79 -1.86 10.56 9.77
CA SER A 79 -0.93 9.79 10.60
C SER A 79 -0.31 8.62 9.84
N MET A 80 0.92 8.28 10.20
CA MET A 80 1.69 7.22 9.53
C MET A 80 2.58 6.48 10.53
N THR A 81 2.84 5.22 10.22
CA THR A 81 3.93 4.42 10.80
C THR A 81 4.75 3.76 9.69
N ALA A 82 5.98 3.36 10.00
CA ALA A 82 6.84 2.59 9.12
C ALA A 82 7.46 1.41 9.88
N THR A 83 7.54 0.27 9.22
CA THR A 83 7.99 -1.00 9.79
C THR A 83 8.57 -1.92 8.72
N SER A 84 8.91 -3.14 9.12
CA SER A 84 9.27 -4.28 8.27
C SER A 84 8.60 -5.54 8.80
N GLY A 85 8.66 -6.63 8.05
CA GLY A 85 8.00 -7.91 8.27
C GLY A 85 7.60 -8.29 9.71
N PRO A 86 8.53 -8.41 10.69
CA PRO A 86 8.18 -8.75 12.07
C PRO A 86 7.24 -7.73 12.72
N GLY A 87 7.49 -6.42 12.52
CA GLY A 87 6.63 -5.38 13.06
C GLY A 87 5.28 -5.31 12.34
N MET A 88 5.24 -5.60 11.03
CA MET A 88 3.97 -5.74 10.30
C MET A 88 3.11 -6.86 10.91
N SER A 89 3.72 -7.98 11.34
CA SER A 89 3.02 -9.05 12.03
C SER A 89 2.39 -8.59 13.35
N LEU A 90 3.09 -7.77 14.12
CA LEU A 90 2.57 -7.20 15.37
C LEU A 90 1.41 -6.21 15.15
N MET A 91 1.39 -5.52 14.02
CA MET A 91 0.34 -4.53 13.70
C MET A 91 -0.98 -5.16 13.22
N MET A 92 -1.02 -6.43 12.85
CA MET A 92 -2.13 -7.03 12.10
C MET A 92 -3.47 -6.94 12.82
N GLU A 93 -3.53 -7.15 14.13
CA GLU A 93 -4.77 -6.99 14.90
C GLU A 93 -5.27 -5.54 14.81
N ASN A 94 -4.39 -4.57 15.07
CA ASN A 94 -4.74 -3.16 15.04
C ASN A 94 -5.05 -2.65 13.60
N ILE A 95 -4.52 -3.28 12.56
CA ILE A 95 -4.93 -2.99 11.16
C ILE A 95 -6.38 -3.42 10.95
N GLY A 96 -6.76 -4.61 11.43
CA GLY A 96 -8.15 -5.05 11.41
C GLY A 96 -9.08 -4.13 12.21
N LEU A 97 -8.63 -3.67 13.38
CA LEU A 97 -9.33 -2.64 14.16
C LEU A 97 -9.50 -1.34 13.37
N ALA A 98 -8.46 -0.85 12.71
CA ALA A 98 -8.53 0.38 11.90
C ALA A 98 -9.52 0.26 10.72
N VAL A 99 -9.62 -0.94 10.12
CA VAL A 99 -10.64 -1.21 9.09
C VAL A 99 -12.04 -1.16 9.69
N MET A 100 -12.27 -1.81 10.84
CA MET A 100 -13.57 -1.82 11.52
C MET A 100 -14.01 -0.42 11.97
N LEU A 101 -13.07 0.39 12.44
CA LEU A 101 -13.28 1.78 12.86
C LEU A 101 -13.34 2.76 11.68
N GLU A 102 -13.03 2.30 10.48
CA GLU A 102 -12.91 3.14 9.28
C GLU A 102 -12.00 4.36 9.48
N VAL A 103 -10.83 4.11 10.06
CA VAL A 103 -9.85 5.16 10.40
C VAL A 103 -8.79 5.25 9.31
N PRO A 104 -8.67 6.41 8.63
CA PRO A 104 -7.63 6.62 7.62
C PRO A 104 -6.25 6.74 8.26
N CYS A 105 -5.31 5.92 7.84
CA CYS A 105 -3.90 6.00 8.22
C CYS A 105 -3.02 5.31 7.16
N VAL A 106 -1.72 5.57 7.19
CA VAL A 106 -0.76 4.97 6.25
C VAL A 106 0.25 4.12 7.01
N ILE A 107 0.46 2.89 6.55
CA ILE A 107 1.45 1.95 7.05
C ILE A 107 2.46 1.68 5.94
N VAL A 108 3.74 1.89 6.21
CA VAL A 108 4.81 1.54 5.27
C VAL A 108 5.49 0.28 5.76
N ASN A 109 5.43 -0.79 4.96
CA ASN A 109 6.21 -2.00 5.18
C ASN A 109 7.35 -2.03 4.14
N VAL A 110 8.57 -1.77 4.60
CA VAL A 110 9.77 -1.97 3.79
C VAL A 110 10.20 -3.42 3.95
N GLN A 111 9.79 -4.25 3.00
CA GLN A 111 9.93 -5.70 3.05
C GLN A 111 11.40 -6.14 2.98
N ARG A 112 11.75 -7.13 3.77
CA ARG A 112 13.08 -7.72 3.84
C ARG A 112 13.01 -9.25 3.74
N GLY A 113 14.15 -9.92 3.65
CA GLY A 113 14.18 -11.38 3.66
C GLY A 113 13.52 -11.96 4.92
N ALA A 114 12.55 -12.83 4.75
CA ALA A 114 11.71 -13.46 5.78
C ALA A 114 11.74 -14.99 5.61
N PRO A 115 11.18 -15.79 6.55
CA PRO A 115 10.32 -15.44 7.70
C PRO A 115 11.09 -15.01 8.96
N SER A 116 10.36 -14.55 9.99
CA SER A 116 10.88 -14.11 11.29
C SER A 116 11.85 -12.94 11.15
N THR A 117 12.92 -12.87 11.94
CA THR A 117 13.96 -11.84 11.81
C THR A 117 14.58 -11.82 10.42
N GLY A 118 14.73 -12.99 9.81
CA GLY A 118 15.15 -13.16 8.43
C GLY A 118 16.49 -12.51 8.10
N LEU A 119 16.49 -11.74 7.02
CA LEU A 119 17.66 -11.05 6.48
C LEU A 119 17.43 -9.53 6.52
N PRO A 120 17.76 -8.83 7.63
CA PRO A 120 17.37 -7.44 7.85
C PRO A 120 17.85 -6.43 6.80
N THR A 121 18.96 -6.72 6.12
CA THR A 121 19.60 -5.84 5.14
C THR A 121 19.57 -6.39 3.71
N LEU A 122 18.72 -7.38 3.46
CA LEU A 122 18.58 -8.00 2.15
C LEU A 122 17.11 -7.99 1.69
N VAL A 123 16.92 -7.85 0.40
CA VAL A 123 15.61 -7.68 -0.22
C VAL A 123 14.70 -8.90 -0.05
N GLY A 124 13.41 -8.64 0.12
CA GLY A 124 12.35 -9.63 0.09
C GLY A 124 11.03 -8.99 -0.40
N GLN A 125 10.12 -9.83 -0.89
CA GLN A 125 8.77 -9.45 -1.30
C GLN A 125 7.76 -10.47 -0.75
N GLY A 126 7.99 -10.94 0.48
CA GLY A 126 7.26 -12.05 1.08
C GLY A 126 5.99 -11.67 1.85
N ASP A 127 5.70 -10.38 2.04
CA ASP A 127 4.63 -9.90 2.90
C ASP A 127 3.35 -9.50 2.13
N VAL A 128 3.26 -9.85 0.86
CA VAL A 128 2.16 -9.50 -0.04
C VAL A 128 0.83 -10.09 0.45
N MET A 129 0.82 -11.39 0.75
CA MET A 129 -0.38 -12.06 1.26
C MET A 129 -0.68 -11.64 2.69
N GLN A 130 0.33 -11.37 3.51
CA GLN A 130 0.14 -10.85 4.86
C GLN A 130 -0.59 -9.49 4.83
N ALA A 131 -0.25 -8.60 3.91
CA ALA A 131 -0.93 -7.31 3.78
C ALA A 131 -2.44 -7.45 3.57
N LYS A 132 -2.91 -8.48 2.87
CA LYS A 132 -4.33 -8.76 2.65
C LYS A 132 -4.96 -9.61 3.74
N TRP A 133 -4.28 -10.64 4.18
CA TRP A 133 -4.85 -11.72 5.00
C TRP A 133 -4.19 -11.84 6.38
N GLY A 134 -3.41 -10.84 6.79
CA GLY A 134 -2.67 -10.90 8.05
C GLY A 134 -3.54 -10.69 9.29
N SER A 135 -4.62 -9.92 9.20
CA SER A 135 -5.63 -9.83 10.24
C SER A 135 -6.71 -10.91 10.03
N HIS A 136 -7.61 -11.07 10.99
CA HIS A 136 -8.68 -12.06 10.95
C HIS A 136 -9.97 -11.47 10.35
N GLY A 137 -10.87 -12.34 9.89
CA GLY A 137 -12.17 -11.98 9.31
C GLY A 137 -12.08 -11.55 7.84
N ASP A 138 -13.21 -11.07 7.34
CA ASP A 138 -13.36 -10.62 5.96
C ASP A 138 -13.29 -9.10 5.87
N TYR A 139 -12.31 -8.59 5.15
CA TYR A 139 -12.12 -7.17 4.93
C TYR A 139 -11.38 -6.88 3.62
N GLU A 140 -11.45 -5.63 3.17
CA GLU A 140 -10.62 -5.13 2.09
C GLU A 140 -9.52 -4.22 2.63
N ILE A 141 -8.41 -4.16 1.88
CA ILE A 141 -7.27 -3.30 2.14
C ILE A 141 -6.79 -2.68 0.83
N VAL A 142 -6.13 -1.54 0.90
CA VAL A 142 -5.42 -0.98 -0.26
C VAL A 142 -3.92 -1.07 0.00
N ALA A 143 -3.19 -1.60 -0.98
CA ALA A 143 -1.74 -1.73 -0.89
C ALA A 143 -1.07 -1.35 -2.22
N TYR A 144 -0.06 -0.47 -2.15
CA TYR A 144 0.74 -0.01 -3.29
C TYR A 144 2.17 -0.53 -3.21
N ALA A 145 2.77 -0.87 -4.35
CA ALA A 145 4.15 -1.32 -4.44
C ALA A 145 4.99 -0.39 -5.34
N PRO A 146 5.77 0.52 -4.76
CA PRO A 146 6.69 1.38 -5.50
C PRO A 146 7.85 0.59 -6.10
N ASN A 147 8.36 1.04 -7.27
CA ASN A 147 9.54 0.45 -7.92
C ASN A 147 10.73 1.41 -8.02
N SER A 148 10.63 2.61 -7.47
CA SER A 148 11.66 3.65 -7.55
C SER A 148 11.55 4.63 -6.38
N CYS A 149 12.62 5.39 -6.15
CA CYS A 149 12.59 6.47 -5.15
C CYS A 149 11.55 7.55 -5.48
N GLN A 150 11.29 7.82 -6.78
CA GLN A 150 10.23 8.75 -7.17
C GLN A 150 8.86 8.22 -6.73
N GLU A 151 8.58 6.95 -6.95
CA GLU A 151 7.32 6.35 -6.55
C GLU A 151 7.18 6.19 -5.03
N MET A 152 8.27 6.08 -4.29
CA MET A 152 8.21 6.17 -2.83
C MET A 152 7.61 7.50 -2.37
N PHE A 153 7.92 8.61 -3.07
CA PHE A 153 7.26 9.90 -2.83
C PHE A 153 5.81 9.92 -3.33
N ASP A 154 5.60 9.61 -4.61
CA ASP A 154 4.32 9.79 -5.28
C ASP A 154 3.23 8.87 -4.69
N LEU A 155 3.56 7.59 -4.44
CA LEU A 155 2.61 6.63 -3.87
C LEU A 155 2.38 6.85 -2.37
N THR A 156 3.29 7.50 -1.65
CA THR A 156 3.02 7.93 -0.28
C THR A 156 1.96 9.04 -0.25
N VAL A 157 2.06 10.03 -1.15
CA VAL A 157 0.99 11.04 -1.30
C VAL A 157 -0.33 10.40 -1.68
N GLU A 158 -0.30 9.47 -2.65
CA GLU A 158 -1.50 8.74 -3.08
C GLU A 158 -2.11 7.87 -1.96
N ALA A 159 -1.27 7.24 -1.13
CA ALA A 159 -1.72 6.44 0.01
C ALA A 159 -2.51 7.27 1.01
N PHE A 160 -2.03 8.47 1.35
CA PHE A 160 -2.79 9.40 2.20
C PHE A 160 -4.10 9.84 1.54
N ASN A 161 -4.07 10.19 0.26
CA ASN A 161 -5.28 10.58 -0.48
C ASN A 161 -6.31 9.45 -0.51
N THR A 162 -5.87 8.23 -0.73
CA THR A 162 -6.74 7.04 -0.75
C THR A 162 -7.28 6.74 0.66
N ALA A 163 -6.43 6.82 1.69
CA ALA A 163 -6.85 6.61 3.07
C ALA A 163 -7.94 7.60 3.50
N GLU A 164 -7.74 8.89 3.28
CA GLU A 164 -8.70 9.94 3.61
C GLU A 164 -10.00 9.80 2.80
N LYS A 165 -9.89 9.53 1.50
CA LYS A 165 -11.04 9.42 0.59
C LYS A 165 -11.96 8.25 0.92
N TYR A 166 -11.39 7.11 1.32
CA TYR A 166 -12.15 5.89 1.53
C TYR A 166 -12.28 5.48 3.00
N ARG A 167 -11.72 6.28 3.93
CA ARG A 167 -11.68 5.97 5.36
C ARG A 167 -11.20 4.52 5.59
N ILE A 168 -9.94 4.25 5.21
CA ILE A 168 -9.33 2.92 5.29
C ILE A 168 -7.83 3.06 5.58
N PRO A 169 -7.21 2.14 6.34
CA PRO A 169 -5.76 2.06 6.38
C PRO A 169 -5.22 1.67 4.99
N VAL A 170 -4.13 2.32 4.56
CA VAL A 170 -3.46 2.03 3.29
C VAL A 170 -2.02 1.60 3.55
N ILE A 171 -1.59 0.54 2.88
CA ILE A 171 -0.26 -0.04 3.04
C ILE A 171 0.61 0.32 1.83
N ILE A 172 1.84 0.74 2.09
CA ILE A 172 2.91 0.79 1.09
C ILE A 172 3.78 -0.44 1.30
N LEU A 173 3.78 -1.34 0.31
CA LEU A 173 4.63 -2.53 0.25
C LEU A 173 5.88 -2.19 -0.55
N ALA A 174 6.78 -1.41 0.04
CA ALA A 174 8.11 -1.20 -0.50
C ALA A 174 8.95 -2.47 -0.30
N ASP A 175 10.01 -2.62 -1.06
CA ASP A 175 11.05 -3.59 -0.75
C ASP A 175 12.35 -2.88 -0.33
N GLU A 176 13.22 -3.60 0.39
CA GLU A 176 14.49 -3.07 0.92
C GLU A 176 15.31 -2.37 -0.18
N ALA A 177 15.36 -2.97 -1.37
CA ALA A 177 16.15 -2.40 -2.46
C ALA A 177 15.62 -1.02 -2.89
N VAL A 178 14.31 -0.85 -3.02
CA VAL A 178 13.70 0.46 -3.36
C VAL A 178 13.88 1.45 -2.21
N GLY A 179 13.74 1.01 -0.95
CA GLY A 179 13.91 1.87 0.23
C GLY A 179 15.32 2.46 0.31
N HIS A 180 16.33 1.62 0.07
CA HIS A 180 17.74 1.98 0.23
C HIS A 180 18.45 2.43 -1.06
N LEU A 181 17.80 2.34 -2.23
CA LEU A 181 18.32 2.98 -3.44
C LEU A 181 18.38 4.50 -3.28
N ARG A 182 19.37 5.10 -3.96
CA ARG A 182 19.45 6.55 -4.14
C ARG A 182 19.24 6.89 -5.60
N GLU A 183 18.23 7.69 -5.87
CA GLU A 183 17.89 8.12 -7.23
C GLU A 183 17.57 9.62 -7.26
N LYS A 184 17.43 10.13 -8.47
CA LYS A 184 16.87 11.46 -8.69
C LYS A 184 15.37 11.41 -8.36
N VAL A 185 14.93 12.27 -7.44
CA VAL A 185 13.53 12.49 -7.08
C VAL A 185 13.17 13.93 -7.40
N VAL A 186 12.09 14.14 -8.13
CA VAL A 186 11.54 15.44 -8.45
C VAL A 186 10.32 15.67 -7.58
N ILE A 187 10.43 16.60 -6.65
CA ILE A 187 9.33 16.99 -5.77
C ILE A 187 8.68 18.25 -6.36
N PRO A 188 7.40 18.20 -6.77
CA PRO A 188 6.72 19.36 -7.35
C PRO A 188 6.48 20.47 -6.31
N ASP A 189 6.08 21.65 -6.78
CA ASP A 189 5.65 22.70 -5.88
C ASP A 189 4.42 22.27 -5.08
N GLU A 190 4.34 22.76 -3.82
CA GLU A 190 3.25 22.40 -2.88
C GLU A 190 1.85 22.56 -3.49
N LYS A 191 1.69 23.56 -4.35
CA LYS A 191 0.42 23.85 -5.03
C LYS A 191 0.04 22.85 -6.13
N GLU A 192 1.02 22.12 -6.65
CA GLU A 192 0.85 21.12 -7.71
C GLU A 192 0.52 19.74 -7.11
N ILE A 193 0.80 19.54 -5.82
CA ILE A 193 0.51 18.30 -5.13
C ILE A 193 -0.97 18.25 -4.80
N LYS A 194 -1.67 17.29 -5.38
CA LYS A 194 -3.09 17.09 -5.11
C LYS A 194 -3.28 16.41 -3.76
N ILE A 195 -3.89 17.12 -2.82
CA ILE A 195 -4.20 16.62 -1.48
C ILE A 195 -5.70 16.43 -1.34
N VAL A 196 -6.10 15.26 -0.82
CA VAL A 196 -7.47 14.95 -0.44
C VAL A 196 -7.59 15.10 1.08
N GLU A 197 -8.61 15.83 1.50
CA GLU A 197 -9.00 15.92 2.91
C GLU A 197 -10.22 15.03 3.16
N ARG A 198 -10.33 14.50 4.39
CA ARG A 198 -11.51 13.71 4.77
C ARG A 198 -12.77 14.56 4.76
N GLU A 199 -13.86 13.97 4.34
CA GLU A 199 -15.15 14.64 4.35
C GLU A 199 -15.66 14.78 5.79
N LYS A 200 -15.92 16.03 6.19
CA LYS A 200 -16.50 16.36 7.47
C LYS A 200 -18.03 16.30 7.42
N PRO A 201 -18.71 16.08 8.57
CA PRO A 201 -20.15 16.19 8.65
C PRO A 201 -20.65 17.56 8.23
N ASP A 202 -21.80 17.60 7.57
CA ASP A 202 -22.54 18.81 7.17
C ASP A 202 -23.91 18.89 7.86
N VAL A 203 -24.07 18.14 8.94
CA VAL A 203 -25.28 18.09 9.79
C VAL A 203 -24.93 18.53 11.21
N SER A 204 -25.96 18.80 12.03
CA SER A 204 -25.74 19.12 13.45
C SER A 204 -25.18 17.94 14.25
N PRO A 205 -24.53 18.16 15.40
CA PRO A 205 -24.04 17.08 16.24
C PRO A 205 -25.10 16.06 16.65
N GLU A 206 -26.35 16.49 16.79
CA GLU A 206 -27.49 15.66 17.20
C GLU A 206 -27.95 14.74 16.07
N GLU A 207 -27.74 15.13 14.80
CA GLU A 207 -28.14 14.38 13.61
C GLU A 207 -27.00 13.53 13.04
N TYR A 208 -25.79 13.69 13.57
CA TYR A 208 -24.61 13.02 13.02
C TYR A 208 -24.59 11.53 13.33
N LEU A 209 -24.41 10.73 12.28
CA LEU A 209 -24.24 9.29 12.32
C LEU A 209 -22.86 8.91 11.76
N PRO A 210 -21.88 8.59 12.64
CA PRO A 210 -20.46 8.41 12.25
C PRO A 210 -20.19 7.27 11.28
N TYR A 211 -21.12 6.31 11.18
CA TYR A 211 -20.96 5.12 10.31
C TYR A 211 -22.07 4.98 9.28
N LYS A 212 -22.86 6.02 9.05
CA LYS A 212 -23.83 6.05 7.96
C LYS A 212 -23.11 6.30 6.63
N GLY A 213 -22.99 5.24 5.84
CA GLY A 213 -22.45 5.32 4.48
C GLY A 213 -23.55 5.73 3.51
N ASP A 214 -23.50 6.95 2.99
CA ASP A 214 -24.37 7.40 1.90
C ASP A 214 -23.84 6.88 0.54
N GLY A 215 -24.49 7.18 -0.57
CA GLY A 215 -24.31 6.65 -1.93
C GLY A 215 -22.93 6.11 -2.39
N ASN A 216 -21.82 6.60 -1.85
CA ASN A 216 -20.46 6.09 -2.09
C ASN A 216 -19.98 5.08 -1.05
N LEU A 217 -20.79 4.73 -0.05
CA LEU A 217 -20.52 3.81 1.06
C LEU A 217 -19.46 4.30 2.06
N VAL A 218 -18.97 5.53 1.93
CA VAL A 218 -17.97 6.13 2.82
C VAL A 218 -18.67 7.11 3.76
N PRO A 219 -18.72 6.83 5.07
CA PRO A 219 -19.32 7.77 6.02
C PRO A 219 -18.47 9.04 6.15
N LYS A 220 -19.11 10.19 6.41
CA LYS A 220 -18.40 11.41 6.82
C LYS A 220 -17.81 11.23 8.20
N MET A 221 -16.66 11.84 8.49
CA MET A 221 -15.94 11.64 9.75
C MET A 221 -15.77 12.95 10.52
N ALA A 222 -16.45 13.05 11.67
CA ALA A 222 -16.18 14.11 12.63
C ALA A 222 -14.83 13.89 13.33
N LEU A 223 -14.21 14.98 13.75
CA LEU A 223 -12.98 14.93 14.52
C LEU A 223 -13.29 14.94 16.02
N ALA A 224 -12.55 14.19 16.79
CA ALA A 224 -12.65 14.21 18.25
C ALA A 224 -12.38 15.64 18.75
N GLY A 225 -13.30 16.18 19.57
CA GLY A 225 -13.19 17.53 20.14
C GLY A 225 -13.88 18.63 19.32
N GLU A 226 -14.46 18.36 18.16
CA GLU A 226 -15.22 19.36 17.36
C GLU A 226 -16.72 19.45 17.77
N GLY A 227 -17.11 18.92 18.92
CA GLY A 227 -18.49 19.04 19.44
C GLY A 227 -19.43 17.94 18.99
N TYR A 228 -18.97 16.98 18.21
CA TYR A 228 -19.73 15.82 17.80
C TYR A 228 -19.60 14.67 18.81
N PHE A 229 -20.68 13.90 18.96
CA PHE A 229 -20.64 12.64 19.70
C PHE A 229 -20.08 11.56 18.79
N VAL A 230 -18.87 11.08 19.11
CA VAL A 230 -18.20 10.01 18.37
C VAL A 230 -17.98 8.85 19.31
N HIS A 231 -18.68 7.74 19.09
CA HIS A 231 -18.41 6.47 19.76
C HIS A 231 -17.73 5.53 18.76
N MET A 232 -16.59 4.97 19.14
CA MET A 232 -15.81 4.06 18.32
C MET A 232 -15.57 2.76 19.08
N THR A 233 -15.85 1.64 18.41
CA THR A 233 -15.66 0.31 18.99
C THR A 233 -15.23 -0.69 17.92
N GLY A 234 -14.37 -1.64 18.29
CA GLY A 234 -14.02 -2.79 17.45
C GLY A 234 -15.14 -3.85 17.37
N LEU A 235 -16.20 -3.73 18.19
CA LEU A 235 -17.36 -4.59 18.05
C LEU A 235 -18.16 -4.23 16.79
N THR A 236 -18.95 -5.17 16.28
CA THR A 236 -19.99 -4.86 15.32
C THR A 236 -20.90 -3.77 15.88
N HIS A 237 -21.19 -2.75 15.09
CA HIS A 237 -21.87 -1.55 15.55
C HIS A 237 -22.91 -1.03 14.54
N ASP A 238 -23.84 -0.25 15.05
CA ASP A 238 -24.83 0.47 14.27
C ASP A 238 -24.25 1.76 13.63
N GLU A 239 -25.09 2.53 12.92
CA GLU A 239 -24.68 3.77 12.28
C GLU A 239 -24.25 4.87 13.28
N ARG A 240 -24.65 4.77 14.55
CA ARG A 240 -24.23 5.67 15.65
C ARG A 240 -22.86 5.27 16.24
N GLY A 241 -22.34 4.08 15.89
CA GLY A 241 -21.12 3.52 16.45
C GLY A 241 -21.33 2.72 17.74
N TYR A 242 -22.58 2.51 18.17
CA TYR A 242 -22.85 1.69 19.35
C TYR A 242 -22.90 0.20 19.00
N PRO A 243 -22.47 -0.69 19.91
CA PRO A 243 -22.49 -2.12 19.67
C PRO A 243 -23.88 -2.64 19.28
N ASP A 244 -23.96 -3.33 18.15
CA ASP A 244 -25.09 -4.13 17.71
C ASP A 244 -24.57 -5.49 17.28
N ILE A 245 -24.57 -6.46 18.17
CA ILE A 245 -23.98 -7.79 18.00
C ILE A 245 -24.94 -8.80 17.34
N THR A 246 -25.94 -8.33 16.63
CA THR A 246 -26.83 -9.20 15.84
C THR A 246 -26.15 -9.65 14.55
N GLY A 247 -26.49 -10.86 14.08
CA GLY A 247 -25.97 -11.37 12.82
C GLY A 247 -26.33 -10.47 11.61
N GLU A 248 -27.51 -9.85 11.63
CA GLU A 248 -27.96 -8.92 10.59
C GLU A 248 -27.12 -7.64 10.56
N ALA A 249 -26.82 -7.05 11.71
CA ALA A 249 -25.96 -5.88 11.81
C ALA A 249 -24.53 -6.19 11.34
N HIS A 250 -24.01 -7.36 11.71
CA HIS A 250 -22.68 -7.81 11.30
C HIS A 250 -22.60 -7.99 9.79
N GLU A 251 -23.53 -8.72 9.18
CA GLU A 251 -23.54 -8.91 7.72
C GLU A 251 -23.63 -7.57 6.98
N ARG A 252 -24.53 -6.69 7.39
CA ARG A 252 -24.69 -5.36 6.79
C ARG A 252 -23.41 -4.53 6.86
N LEU A 253 -22.77 -4.49 8.03
CA LEU A 253 -21.53 -3.74 8.24
C LEU A 253 -20.37 -4.29 7.42
N VAL A 254 -20.09 -5.59 7.52
CA VAL A 254 -18.97 -6.21 6.80
C VAL A 254 -19.16 -6.11 5.29
N ARG A 255 -20.38 -6.33 4.75
CA ARG A 255 -20.65 -6.09 3.33
C ARG A 255 -20.35 -4.65 2.91
N ARG A 256 -20.76 -3.67 3.72
CA ARG A 256 -20.50 -2.26 3.40
C ARG A 256 -18.99 -1.97 3.39
N LEU A 257 -18.23 -2.50 4.34
CA LEU A 257 -16.77 -2.34 4.40
C LEU A 257 -16.08 -2.93 3.16
N ILE A 258 -16.50 -4.12 2.72
CA ILE A 258 -15.99 -4.77 1.51
C ILE A 258 -16.41 -3.99 0.26
N ASP A 259 -17.71 -3.71 0.12
CA ASP A 259 -18.28 -3.05 -1.04
C ASP A 259 -17.72 -1.63 -1.24
N LYS A 260 -17.39 -0.93 -0.17
CA LYS A 260 -16.75 0.39 -0.20
C LYS A 260 -15.48 0.40 -1.06
N ILE A 261 -14.69 -0.64 -1.00
CA ILE A 261 -13.48 -0.77 -1.80
C ILE A 261 -13.75 -1.44 -3.14
N GLN A 262 -14.50 -2.54 -3.17
CA GLN A 262 -14.77 -3.30 -4.39
C GLN A 262 -15.52 -2.49 -5.44
N LYS A 263 -16.51 -1.67 -5.06
CA LYS A 263 -17.25 -0.79 -5.98
C LYS A 263 -16.43 0.42 -6.47
N ASN A 264 -15.34 0.73 -5.80
CA ASN A 264 -14.43 1.80 -6.17
C ASN A 264 -13.09 1.30 -6.74
N LYS A 265 -12.92 -0.01 -6.94
CA LYS A 265 -11.64 -0.62 -7.34
C LYS A 265 -11.06 -0.04 -8.62
N GLU A 266 -11.87 0.29 -9.61
CA GLU A 266 -11.42 0.89 -10.87
C GLU A 266 -10.73 2.27 -10.68
N LYS A 267 -11.07 2.99 -9.61
CA LYS A 267 -10.45 4.28 -9.25
C LYS A 267 -9.22 4.11 -8.37
N ILE A 268 -9.06 2.94 -7.74
CA ILE A 268 -7.97 2.61 -6.81
C ILE A 268 -6.86 1.85 -7.51
N ILE A 269 -7.22 0.90 -8.38
CA ILE A 269 -6.26 0.04 -9.08
C ILE A 269 -5.44 0.88 -10.05
N LYS A 270 -4.11 0.77 -9.91
CA LYS A 270 -3.11 1.36 -10.78
C LYS A 270 -2.17 0.26 -11.27
N TYR A 271 -1.84 0.28 -12.53
CA TYR A 271 -0.87 -0.60 -13.16
C TYR A 271 -0.25 0.10 -14.38
N GLU A 272 0.81 -0.45 -14.89
CA GLU A 272 1.38 -0.06 -16.17
C GLU A 272 1.41 -1.25 -17.12
N GLU A 273 1.09 -0.98 -18.37
CA GLU A 273 1.21 -1.93 -19.47
C GLU A 273 2.27 -1.45 -20.44
N ILE A 274 3.28 -2.27 -20.64
CA ILE A 274 4.41 -1.95 -21.51
C ILE A 274 4.53 -3.05 -22.55
N GLU A 275 4.39 -2.71 -23.83
CA GLU A 275 4.47 -3.64 -24.95
C GLU A 275 3.49 -4.81 -24.85
N THR A 276 2.27 -4.59 -24.32
CA THR A 276 1.27 -5.66 -24.09
C THR A 276 0.34 -5.88 -25.29
N ASP A 277 0.22 -4.94 -26.22
CA ASP A 277 -0.76 -4.98 -27.32
C ASP A 277 -0.58 -6.18 -28.24
N ASP A 278 0.67 -6.50 -28.61
CA ASP A 278 1.06 -7.60 -29.49
C ASP A 278 1.86 -8.70 -28.77
N ALA A 279 1.81 -8.70 -27.43
CA ALA A 279 2.58 -9.65 -26.64
C ALA A 279 2.08 -11.09 -26.84
N GLU A 280 3.01 -12.03 -27.04
CA GLU A 280 2.80 -13.47 -27.02
C GLU A 280 3.17 -14.07 -25.66
N ILE A 281 3.99 -13.36 -24.88
CA ILE A 281 4.41 -13.74 -23.51
C ILE A 281 4.21 -12.51 -22.64
N LEU A 282 3.51 -12.69 -21.51
CA LEU A 282 3.25 -11.62 -20.53
C LEU A 282 4.11 -11.83 -19.29
N LEU A 283 4.86 -10.80 -18.90
CA LEU A 283 5.47 -10.74 -17.58
C LEU A 283 4.52 -9.99 -16.62
N VAL A 284 4.28 -10.53 -15.42
CA VAL A 284 3.54 -9.84 -14.35
C VAL A 284 4.48 -9.63 -13.18
N SER A 285 4.74 -8.38 -12.79
CA SER A 285 5.74 -8.08 -11.77
C SER A 285 5.44 -6.78 -11.01
N TYR A 286 6.12 -6.55 -9.88
CA TYR A 286 5.94 -5.38 -9.01
C TYR A 286 7.24 -5.03 -8.27
N GLY A 287 7.27 -3.88 -7.58
CA GLY A 287 8.42 -3.44 -6.79
C GLY A 287 9.71 -3.39 -7.61
N ILE A 288 10.84 -3.63 -6.96
CA ILE A 288 12.15 -3.63 -7.63
C ILE A 288 12.23 -4.65 -8.76
N THR A 289 11.53 -5.79 -8.65
CA THR A 289 11.57 -6.88 -9.64
C THR A 289 10.96 -6.45 -10.99
N ALA A 290 10.04 -5.48 -10.98
CA ALA A 290 9.48 -4.92 -12.23
C ALA A 290 10.55 -4.23 -13.09
N ARG A 291 11.61 -3.70 -12.50
CA ARG A 291 12.72 -3.07 -13.24
C ARG A 291 13.54 -4.13 -14.02
N SER A 292 13.82 -5.26 -13.39
CA SER A 292 14.46 -6.40 -14.04
C SER A 292 13.58 -6.98 -15.16
N SER A 293 12.27 -7.05 -14.90
CA SER A 293 11.27 -7.51 -15.88
C SER A 293 11.21 -6.60 -17.11
N LEU A 294 11.21 -5.28 -16.92
CA LEU A 294 11.25 -4.32 -17.99
C LEU A 294 12.51 -4.49 -18.86
N LYS A 295 13.66 -4.69 -18.22
CA LYS A 295 14.91 -4.92 -18.94
C LYS A 295 14.87 -6.25 -19.71
N ALA A 296 14.29 -7.29 -19.14
CA ALA A 296 14.10 -8.59 -19.81
C ALA A 296 13.22 -8.43 -21.06
N VAL A 297 12.09 -7.71 -20.97
CA VAL A 297 11.22 -7.41 -22.12
C VAL A 297 12.00 -6.69 -23.23
N GLN A 298 12.78 -5.66 -22.88
CA GLN A 298 13.58 -4.93 -23.86
C GLN A 298 14.62 -5.80 -24.60
N ILE A 299 15.23 -6.77 -23.91
CA ILE A 299 16.18 -7.70 -24.51
C ILE A 299 15.44 -8.70 -25.40
N LEU A 300 14.38 -9.32 -24.90
CA LEU A 300 13.57 -10.30 -25.63
C LEU A 300 13.02 -9.72 -26.94
N ARG A 301 12.52 -8.50 -26.90
CA ARG A 301 12.01 -7.80 -28.10
C ARG A 301 13.09 -7.54 -29.14
N LYS A 302 14.32 -7.22 -28.73
CA LYS A 302 15.45 -7.11 -29.64
C LYS A 302 15.83 -8.44 -30.34
N GLU A 303 15.51 -9.56 -29.67
CA GLU A 303 15.68 -10.90 -30.22
C GLU A 303 14.47 -11.40 -31.03
N GLY A 304 13.45 -10.55 -31.23
CA GLY A 304 12.24 -10.88 -32.00
C GLY A 304 11.17 -11.63 -31.19
N ILE A 305 11.32 -11.75 -29.87
CA ILE A 305 10.34 -12.39 -28.98
C ILE A 305 9.38 -11.31 -28.48
N LYS A 306 8.09 -11.46 -28.77
CA LYS A 306 7.04 -10.50 -28.37
C LYS A 306 6.66 -10.67 -26.89
N ALA A 307 7.51 -10.19 -26.02
CA ALA A 307 7.23 -10.12 -24.59
C ALA A 307 6.63 -8.75 -24.22
N GLY A 308 5.69 -8.74 -23.27
CA GLY A 308 5.12 -7.55 -22.66
C GLY A 308 5.21 -7.60 -21.15
N LEU A 309 5.09 -6.46 -20.48
CA LEU A 309 5.09 -6.34 -19.02
C LEU A 309 3.77 -5.73 -18.55
N PHE A 310 3.09 -6.42 -17.66
CA PHE A 310 2.04 -5.90 -16.80
C PHE A 310 2.65 -5.63 -15.42
N ARG A 311 2.86 -4.36 -15.10
CA ARG A 311 3.42 -3.94 -13.83
C ARG A 311 2.31 -3.58 -12.84
N LEU A 312 2.24 -4.30 -11.73
CA LEU A 312 1.37 -3.97 -10.63
C LEU A 312 1.94 -2.77 -9.85
N ILE A 313 1.14 -1.72 -9.71
CA ILE A 313 1.37 -0.60 -8.78
C ILE A 313 0.46 -0.79 -7.56
N THR A 314 -0.82 -1.07 -7.78
CA THR A 314 -1.72 -1.55 -6.74
C THR A 314 -1.61 -3.07 -6.64
N ILE A 315 -1.27 -3.57 -5.47
CA ILE A 315 -1.25 -5.00 -5.17
C ILE A 315 -2.64 -5.43 -4.67
N TRP A 316 -3.25 -4.64 -3.81
CA TRP A 316 -4.58 -4.85 -3.29
C TRP A 316 -5.43 -3.57 -3.42
N PRO A 317 -6.66 -3.66 -3.95
CA PRO A 317 -7.28 -4.83 -4.59
C PRO A 317 -6.53 -5.27 -5.86
N PHE A 318 -6.51 -6.58 -6.12
CA PHE A 318 -5.77 -7.17 -7.24
C PHE A 318 -6.55 -6.99 -8.55
N PRO A 319 -5.90 -6.68 -9.69
CA PRO A 319 -6.56 -6.41 -10.99
C PRO A 319 -6.94 -7.70 -11.75
N TYR A 320 -7.77 -8.55 -11.15
CA TYR A 320 -8.14 -9.87 -11.72
C TYR A 320 -8.69 -9.79 -13.14
N GLU A 321 -9.62 -8.85 -13.38
CA GLU A 321 -10.30 -8.72 -14.66
C GLU A 321 -9.32 -8.35 -15.78
N ARG A 322 -8.39 -7.45 -15.51
CA ARG A 322 -7.42 -7.02 -16.52
C ARG A 322 -6.40 -8.11 -16.84
N ILE A 323 -5.94 -8.84 -15.85
CA ILE A 323 -5.03 -9.97 -16.05
C ILE A 323 -5.74 -11.10 -16.82
N GLU A 324 -7.02 -11.36 -16.53
CA GLU A 324 -7.82 -12.33 -17.29
C GLU A 324 -7.94 -11.92 -18.77
N GLU A 325 -8.23 -10.65 -19.06
CA GLU A 325 -8.29 -10.13 -20.43
C GLU A 325 -6.97 -10.32 -21.20
N LEU A 326 -5.85 -9.96 -20.58
CA LEU A 326 -4.52 -10.12 -21.20
C LEU A 326 -4.16 -11.59 -21.39
N SER A 327 -4.55 -12.47 -20.45
CA SER A 327 -4.28 -13.90 -20.51
C SER A 327 -4.86 -14.59 -21.74
N ARG A 328 -5.93 -14.03 -22.33
CA ARG A 328 -6.56 -14.58 -23.54
C ARG A 328 -5.75 -14.33 -24.83
N LYS A 329 -4.77 -13.41 -24.76
CA LYS A 329 -3.99 -12.98 -25.94
C LYS A 329 -2.58 -13.59 -25.96
N VAL A 330 -2.12 -14.16 -24.86
CA VAL A 330 -0.75 -14.65 -24.69
C VAL A 330 -0.72 -16.17 -24.58
N SER A 331 0.42 -16.76 -24.88
CA SER A 331 0.66 -18.19 -24.80
C SER A 331 1.28 -18.65 -23.47
N LYS A 332 1.84 -17.71 -22.69
CA LYS A 332 2.54 -17.97 -21.43
C LYS A 332 2.57 -16.72 -20.56
N ILE A 333 2.44 -16.88 -19.25
CA ILE A 333 2.67 -15.82 -18.28
C ILE A 333 3.90 -16.17 -17.42
N ILE A 334 4.78 -15.21 -17.23
CA ILE A 334 5.94 -15.30 -16.33
C ILE A 334 5.73 -14.37 -15.15
N VAL A 335 5.93 -14.85 -13.93
CA VAL A 335 5.77 -14.04 -12.70
C VAL A 335 7.07 -14.03 -11.93
N PRO A 336 7.94 -13.01 -12.14
CA PRO A 336 9.13 -12.82 -11.34
C PRO A 336 8.78 -12.15 -10.00
N GLU A 337 9.18 -12.76 -8.89
CA GLU A 337 8.94 -12.22 -7.53
C GLU A 337 9.93 -12.78 -6.51
N ILE A 338 10.34 -11.96 -5.53
CA ILE A 338 11.31 -12.33 -4.49
C ILE A 338 10.56 -12.94 -3.29
N ASN A 339 9.83 -14.01 -3.59
CA ASN A 339 9.10 -14.87 -2.66
C ASN A 339 8.78 -16.21 -3.35
N SER A 340 8.01 -17.08 -2.70
CA SER A 340 7.72 -18.43 -3.18
C SER A 340 6.56 -18.53 -4.19
N GLY A 341 6.08 -17.40 -4.74
CA GLY A 341 5.01 -17.41 -5.74
C GLY A 341 3.66 -16.86 -5.23
N GLN A 342 3.68 -15.82 -4.39
CA GLN A 342 2.47 -15.23 -3.80
C GLN A 342 1.61 -14.55 -4.88
N ILE A 343 2.20 -13.69 -5.71
CA ILE A 343 1.48 -13.06 -6.83
C ILE A 343 1.19 -14.05 -7.95
N LYS A 344 2.07 -15.03 -8.19
CA LYS A 344 1.77 -16.13 -9.12
C LYS A 344 0.46 -16.84 -8.75
N GLY A 345 0.21 -17.04 -7.45
CA GLY A 345 -1.05 -17.61 -6.95
C GLY A 345 -2.26 -16.75 -7.31
N GLU A 346 -2.16 -15.44 -7.23
CA GLU A 346 -3.24 -14.51 -7.59
C GLU A 346 -3.44 -14.44 -9.11
N VAL A 347 -2.37 -14.49 -9.90
CA VAL A 347 -2.45 -14.59 -11.37
C VAL A 347 -3.18 -15.89 -11.77
N LEU A 348 -2.86 -17.02 -11.12
CA LEU A 348 -3.56 -18.29 -11.38
C LEU A 348 -5.05 -18.24 -11.04
N LYS A 349 -5.46 -17.49 -10.02
CA LYS A 349 -6.88 -17.26 -9.70
C LYS A 349 -7.58 -16.36 -10.75
N ALA A 350 -6.84 -15.45 -11.38
CA ALA A 350 -7.39 -14.55 -12.38
C ALA A 350 -7.72 -15.23 -13.70
N ILE A 351 -6.89 -16.21 -14.13
CA ILE A 351 -7.02 -16.87 -15.44
C ILE A 351 -8.05 -17.99 -15.41
N LYS A 352 -8.82 -18.11 -16.51
CA LYS A 352 -9.86 -19.14 -16.69
C LYS A 352 -9.45 -20.25 -17.66
N SER A 353 -8.25 -20.18 -18.22
CA SER A 353 -7.71 -21.10 -19.20
C SER A 353 -6.57 -21.93 -18.61
N ASN A 354 -6.19 -23.02 -19.31
CA ASN A 354 -5.00 -23.80 -18.95
C ASN A 354 -3.69 -23.15 -19.42
N LEU A 355 -3.64 -21.83 -19.43
CA LEU A 355 -2.45 -21.07 -19.82
C LEU A 355 -1.29 -21.34 -18.84
N PRO A 356 -0.08 -21.67 -19.33
CA PRO A 356 1.08 -21.82 -18.45
C PRO A 356 1.43 -20.53 -17.69
N VAL A 357 1.48 -20.62 -16.35
CA VAL A 357 1.95 -19.54 -15.48
C VAL A 357 3.20 -20.03 -14.74
N VAL A 358 4.34 -19.43 -15.07
CA VAL A 358 5.65 -19.86 -14.58
C VAL A 358 6.23 -18.79 -13.65
N GLY A 359 6.65 -19.20 -12.45
CA GLY A 359 7.34 -18.32 -11.51
C GLY A 359 8.83 -18.22 -11.80
N VAL A 360 9.41 -17.05 -11.56
CA VAL A 360 10.85 -16.85 -11.37
C VAL A 360 11.04 -16.38 -9.94
N ASN A 361 11.41 -17.31 -9.05
CA ASN A 361 11.33 -17.09 -7.63
C ASN A 361 12.71 -17.08 -6.99
N LYS A 362 12.95 -16.12 -6.07
CA LYS A 362 14.13 -16.06 -5.22
C LYS A 362 13.74 -15.92 -3.76
N LEU A 363 14.53 -16.54 -2.86
CA LEU A 363 14.28 -16.51 -1.41
C LEU A 363 15.53 -16.09 -0.61
N GLY A 364 16.68 -15.99 -1.28
CA GLY A 364 17.99 -15.77 -0.64
C GLY A 364 18.34 -14.31 -0.35
N GLY A 365 17.44 -13.35 -0.59
CA GLY A 365 17.72 -11.93 -0.40
C GLY A 365 18.44 -11.25 -1.57
N ASP A 366 18.57 -11.93 -2.70
CA ASP A 366 19.15 -11.41 -3.93
C ASP A 366 18.10 -10.91 -4.90
N LEU A 367 18.45 -9.91 -5.70
CA LEU A 367 17.63 -9.44 -6.80
C LEU A 367 17.52 -10.50 -7.91
N ILE A 368 16.34 -10.57 -8.53
CA ILE A 368 16.16 -11.35 -9.77
C ILE A 368 16.76 -10.54 -10.92
N THR A 369 17.65 -11.17 -11.68
CA THR A 369 18.29 -10.54 -12.83
C THR A 369 17.42 -10.67 -14.10
N PRO A 370 17.57 -9.76 -15.06
CA PRO A 370 16.89 -9.90 -16.37
C PRO A 370 17.19 -11.22 -17.08
N TYR A 371 18.38 -11.77 -16.91
CA TYR A 371 18.80 -13.01 -17.56
C TYR A 371 18.09 -14.24 -17.02
N GLU A 372 17.87 -14.32 -15.70
CA GLU A 372 17.09 -15.40 -15.08
C GLU A 372 15.63 -15.40 -15.59
N ILE A 373 15.07 -14.21 -15.84
CA ILE A 373 13.73 -14.06 -16.43
C ILE A 373 13.75 -14.55 -17.89
N ILE A 374 14.75 -14.15 -18.67
CA ILE A 374 14.89 -14.52 -20.08
C ILE A 374 15.06 -16.03 -20.24
N GLU A 375 15.83 -16.68 -19.38
CA GLU A 375 15.96 -18.13 -19.39
C GLU A 375 14.60 -18.81 -19.23
N LYS A 376 13.79 -18.39 -18.25
CA LYS A 376 12.44 -18.94 -18.03
C LYS A 376 11.47 -18.64 -19.17
N VAL A 377 11.62 -17.52 -19.84
CA VAL A 377 10.84 -17.22 -21.05
C VAL A 377 11.18 -18.21 -22.18
N LYS A 378 12.47 -18.53 -22.36
CA LYS A 378 12.98 -19.41 -23.43
C LYS A 378 12.85 -20.90 -23.15
N GLU A 379 12.61 -21.29 -21.90
CA GLU A 379 12.29 -22.69 -21.56
C GLU A 379 10.97 -23.11 -22.28
N LYS A 380 10.99 -24.28 -22.94
CA LYS A 380 9.85 -24.83 -23.68
C LYS A 380 8.78 -25.39 -22.78
#